data_df6650d01e9289f8f0519a0560bb6b6a
#
_entry.id   df6650d01e9289f8f0519a0560bb6b6a
#
_cell.length_a   1.000
_cell.length_b   1.000
_cell.length_c   1.000
_cell.angle_alpha   90.00
_cell.angle_beta   90.00
_cell.angle_gamma   90.00
#
_symmetry.space_group_name_H-M   'P 1'
#
loop_
_entity.id
_entity.type
_entity.pdbx_description
1 polymer ?
#
loop_
_entity_poly.entity_id
_entity_poly.type
_entity_poly.pdbx_seq_one_letter_code
_entity_poly.pdbx_strand_id
1 'polypeptide(L)'
;MAQTARKPSSYEYRPGSNAAVQPTKGPDYLSRIDSRAQFMQLARVYNAGTALEMPHLIFVIDRQHAARVYYINTPRYPLHEQFVQRQRLVRGMDKATLNAQYRDPQRRFLFGTISWQQDLPGYTYEFWEGDQLTAPLLRQTDEVVRASFRDPIRFKTNSTQHEQLASSMGLAYVSQEALLREQRFLPLNTGRAEGRLRIVRSEAQLRTLAPGDIPVLDEVPIALSPVAGLVTQRPSTLLSHVNLLTKGWGIPNVYVRDAQNALRQYDGRWVELDVTHNDYRVTLLARPARAPSSKAPRAASGKLPRPNLTVVALKPLAALRARDSGHCGVKAANLGTLKAALPPAARVPDGFCIPFAHYQATMQRLRIPQRLQELQRRPGFATDPNVRRDALAALRAEITDAAPDPAFVRALERQWQDQLQGGGVFVRSSSNSEDLPGFSGAGLYTTVPNVTRTDAIAKAVQTVWASVYNFEAYEARTAAGLRQDAVAMAVLVQLAAPSDSSGVMITRDPFDAARRHITYISAKRGLGIRVVEGKRQAEQVMYSTWSKAVQVLSRSAEETQLVASASGGVREVPITGSRQVLTDALIARLAKVGATTKQALGGVDQDIEWAVVGDEVVILQSRPYVDRSAP
;
A
#
# COMPACT_ATOMS: atom_id res chain seq x y z
N MET A 1 -32.49 6.81 11.64
CA MET A 1 -31.63 7.79 10.95
C MET A 1 -30.38 7.99 11.82
N ALA A 2 -29.33 7.23 11.54
CA ALA A 2 -28.04 7.36 12.25
C ALA A 2 -27.18 8.36 11.45
N GLN A 3 -26.93 9.52 12.03
CA GLN A 3 -25.95 10.47 11.53
C GLN A 3 -24.58 9.81 11.61
N THR A 4 -24.03 9.43 10.46
CA THR A 4 -22.63 9.03 10.33
C THR A 4 -21.77 10.24 10.65
N ALA A 5 -21.15 10.23 11.83
CA ALA A 5 -20.13 11.20 12.20
C ALA A 5 -18.99 11.12 11.18
N ARG A 6 -18.83 12.16 10.36
CA ARG A 6 -17.66 12.35 9.51
C ARG A 6 -16.42 12.39 10.38
N LYS A 7 -15.46 11.48 10.14
CA LYS A 7 -14.15 11.52 10.75
C LYS A 7 -13.43 12.80 10.35
N PRO A 8 -12.90 13.57 11.29
CA PRO A 8 -11.95 14.61 10.95
C PRO A 8 -10.62 13.94 10.55
N SER A 9 -10.18 14.13 9.28
CA SER A 9 -8.80 13.86 8.94
C SER A 9 -7.91 14.79 9.77
N SER A 10 -6.85 14.26 10.33
CA SER A 10 -5.81 15.10 10.93
C SER A 10 -5.27 16.00 9.83
N TYR A 11 -5.56 17.29 9.87
CA TYR A 11 -5.01 18.32 8.98
C TYR A 11 -5.61 18.47 7.56
N GLU A 12 -6.93 18.39 7.39
CA GLU A 12 -7.55 19.00 6.22
C GLU A 12 -7.67 20.52 6.41
N TYR A 13 -6.72 21.27 5.85
CA TYR A 13 -6.92 22.68 5.61
C TYR A 13 -8.00 22.85 4.52
N ARG A 14 -9.19 23.31 4.90
CA ARG A 14 -10.24 23.74 3.98
C ARG A 14 -10.30 25.26 3.94
N PRO A 15 -9.71 25.90 2.92
CA PRO A 15 -9.88 27.34 2.76
C PRO A 15 -11.37 27.67 2.61
N GLY A 16 -11.88 28.55 3.47
CA GLY A 16 -13.23 29.08 3.35
C GLY A 16 -14.36 28.26 3.96
N SER A 17 -14.09 27.32 4.87
CA SER A 17 -15.17 26.71 5.66
C SER A 17 -15.68 27.73 6.68
N ASN A 18 -16.88 28.26 6.50
CA ASN A 18 -17.64 29.01 7.51
C ASN A 18 -18.20 28.05 8.59
N ALA A 19 -17.35 27.15 9.14
CA ALA A 19 -17.77 26.32 10.25
C ALA A 19 -18.11 27.23 11.44
N ALA A 20 -19.33 27.15 11.93
CA ALA A 20 -19.78 27.97 13.04
C ALA A 20 -18.92 27.67 14.28
N VAL A 21 -18.51 28.73 14.98
CA VAL A 21 -17.85 28.63 16.27
C VAL A 21 -18.80 27.94 17.25
N GLN A 22 -18.40 26.81 17.80
CA GLN A 22 -19.23 26.04 18.71
C GLN A 22 -19.17 26.62 20.13
N PRO A 23 -20.30 26.77 20.83
CA PRO A 23 -20.30 27.17 22.24
C PRO A 23 -19.71 26.04 23.08
N THR A 24 -18.58 26.30 23.73
CA THR A 24 -17.95 25.36 24.69
C THR A 24 -17.66 26.07 25.98
N LYS A 25 -17.53 25.33 27.09
CA LYS A 25 -17.15 25.89 28.38
C LYS A 25 -15.68 26.34 28.38
N GLY A 26 -15.36 27.32 29.20
CA GLY A 26 -13.99 27.81 29.39
C GLY A 26 -13.62 29.05 28.58
N PRO A 27 -12.39 29.53 28.72
CA PRO A 27 -11.90 30.71 28.03
C PRO A 27 -11.70 30.44 26.52
N ASP A 28 -11.65 31.50 25.72
CA ASP A 28 -11.36 31.40 24.28
C ASP A 28 -9.93 30.96 24.03
N TYR A 29 -9.01 31.34 24.91
CA TYR A 29 -7.60 30.98 24.87
C TYR A 29 -6.93 31.17 26.23
N LEU A 30 -5.75 30.59 26.37
CA LEU A 30 -4.78 30.91 27.43
C LEU A 30 -3.48 31.38 26.77
N SER A 31 -2.74 32.26 27.45
CA SER A 31 -1.38 32.69 27.01
C SER A 31 -0.28 31.80 27.60
N ARG A 32 -0.64 30.90 28.52
CA ARG A 32 0.27 30.00 29.20
C ARG A 32 -0.47 28.71 29.57
N ILE A 33 0.20 27.59 29.51
CA ILE A 33 -0.28 26.28 29.97
C ILE A 33 0.60 25.80 31.11
N ASP A 34 0.06 25.80 32.31
CA ASP A 34 0.79 25.46 33.54
C ASP A 34 0.41 24.06 34.07
N SER A 35 -0.52 23.35 33.43
CA SER A 35 -0.93 22.01 33.84
C SER A 35 -1.61 21.25 32.71
N ARG A 36 -1.59 19.90 32.84
CA ARG A 36 -2.36 19.02 31.95
C ARG A 36 -3.86 19.35 31.95
N ALA A 37 -4.40 19.77 33.10
CA ALA A 37 -5.82 20.16 33.19
C ALA A 37 -6.14 21.36 32.29
N GLN A 38 -5.30 22.40 32.29
CA GLN A 38 -5.46 23.56 31.39
C GLN A 38 -5.33 23.15 29.92
N PHE A 39 -4.36 22.28 29.59
CA PHE A 39 -4.24 21.74 28.23
C PHE A 39 -5.54 21.01 27.82
N MET A 40 -6.04 20.07 28.62
CA MET A 40 -7.27 19.33 28.35
C MET A 40 -8.52 20.20 28.28
N GLN A 41 -8.56 21.32 29.01
CA GLN A 41 -9.67 22.29 28.95
C GLN A 41 -9.82 22.94 27.58
N LEU A 42 -8.69 23.12 26.85
CA LEU A 42 -8.64 23.73 25.53
C LEU A 42 -8.54 22.71 24.39
N ALA A 43 -8.15 21.49 24.70
CA ALA A 43 -7.89 20.47 23.70
C ALA A 43 -9.17 19.87 23.12
N ARG A 44 -9.12 19.55 21.83
CA ARG A 44 -9.99 18.58 21.19
C ARG A 44 -9.34 17.21 21.31
N VAL A 45 -10.11 16.19 21.62
CA VAL A 45 -9.62 14.81 21.70
C VAL A 45 -10.07 14.06 20.45
N TYR A 46 -9.13 13.69 19.59
CA TYR A 46 -9.39 12.78 18.51
C TYR A 46 -9.40 11.34 19.02
N ASN A 47 -10.29 10.51 18.47
CA ASN A 47 -10.39 9.09 18.77
C ASN A 47 -10.53 8.79 20.28
N ALA A 48 -11.27 9.61 20.99
CA ALA A 48 -11.45 9.48 22.45
C ALA A 48 -11.83 8.05 22.87
N GLY A 49 -11.17 7.52 23.90
CA GLY A 49 -11.38 6.17 24.44
C GLY A 49 -10.83 5.04 23.58
N THR A 50 -9.99 5.31 22.58
CA THR A 50 -9.36 4.29 21.75
C THR A 50 -7.84 4.26 21.91
N ALA A 51 -7.18 3.23 21.36
CA ALA A 51 -5.72 3.12 21.36
C ALA A 51 -5.01 4.26 20.60
N LEU A 52 -5.73 4.99 19.73
CA LEU A 52 -5.22 6.14 18.99
C LEU A 52 -5.79 7.48 19.51
N GLU A 53 -6.17 7.52 20.77
CA GLU A 53 -6.62 8.77 21.38
C GLU A 53 -5.51 9.82 21.33
N MET A 54 -5.82 11.01 20.79
CA MET A 54 -4.85 12.09 20.65
C MET A 54 -5.49 13.43 21.04
N PRO A 55 -5.29 13.88 22.28
CA PRO A 55 -5.61 15.25 22.65
C PRO A 55 -4.72 16.24 21.93
N HIS A 56 -5.31 17.28 21.32
CA HIS A 56 -4.57 18.33 20.66
C HIS A 56 -5.23 19.69 20.84
N LEU A 57 -4.44 20.74 20.87
CA LEU A 57 -4.90 22.11 20.78
C LEU A 57 -4.12 22.86 19.69
N ILE A 58 -4.76 23.85 19.08
CA ILE A 58 -4.10 24.75 18.13
C ILE A 58 -3.55 25.98 18.87
N PHE A 59 -2.45 26.54 18.37
CA PHE A 59 -1.90 27.79 18.86
C PHE A 59 -1.63 28.79 17.74
N VAL A 60 -1.65 30.06 18.11
CA VAL A 60 -1.25 31.18 17.26
C VAL A 60 -0.19 31.98 18.00
N ILE A 61 0.92 32.33 17.31
CA ILE A 61 1.88 33.31 17.78
C ILE A 61 1.75 34.55 16.90
N ASP A 62 1.40 35.72 17.49
CA ASP A 62 1.34 36.99 16.80
C ASP A 62 2.69 37.72 16.93
N ARG A 63 3.49 37.64 15.88
CA ARG A 63 4.84 38.19 15.84
C ARG A 63 4.88 39.74 15.90
N GLN A 64 3.79 40.39 15.51
CA GLN A 64 3.69 41.86 15.59
C GLN A 64 3.36 42.37 17.00
N HIS A 65 2.93 41.49 17.90
CA HIS A 65 2.61 41.84 19.29
C HIS A 65 3.53 41.08 20.27
N ALA A 66 4.82 41.39 20.23
CA ALA A 66 5.86 40.81 21.09
C ALA A 66 5.85 39.26 21.10
N ALA A 67 5.57 38.65 19.95
CA ALA A 67 5.43 37.21 19.77
C ALA A 67 4.45 36.58 20.77
N ARG A 68 3.36 37.27 21.10
CA ARG A 68 2.33 36.77 22.03
C ARG A 68 1.73 35.47 21.52
N VAL A 69 1.71 34.44 22.38
CA VAL A 69 1.08 33.17 22.07
C VAL A 69 -0.35 33.12 22.59
N TYR A 70 -1.21 32.45 21.82
CA TYR A 70 -2.60 32.12 22.13
C TYR A 70 -2.78 30.61 21.99
N TYR A 71 -2.94 29.92 23.11
CA TYR A 71 -3.36 28.50 23.15
C TYR A 71 -4.88 28.47 23.11
N ILE A 72 -5.43 27.98 22.01
CA ILE A 72 -6.81 28.23 21.59
C ILE A 72 -7.73 27.12 22.04
N ASN A 73 -8.94 27.47 22.49
CA ASN A 73 -10.03 26.52 22.72
C ASN A 73 -10.43 25.86 21.39
N THR A 74 -9.77 24.73 21.08
CA THR A 74 -9.84 24.04 19.79
C THR A 74 -11.23 23.48 19.48
N PRO A 75 -12.03 23.00 20.44
CA PRO A 75 -13.45 22.68 20.20
C PRO A 75 -14.28 23.90 19.75
N ARG A 76 -13.99 25.09 20.28
CA ARG A 76 -14.68 26.33 19.90
C ARG A 76 -14.18 26.91 18.58
N TYR A 77 -12.89 26.89 18.37
CA TYR A 77 -12.21 27.42 17.19
C TYR A 77 -11.42 26.30 16.49
N PRO A 78 -12.05 25.52 15.63
CA PRO A 78 -11.39 24.39 14.97
C PRO A 78 -10.31 24.79 13.96
N LEU A 79 -10.25 26.07 13.56
CA LEU A 79 -9.30 26.61 12.60
C LEU A 79 -8.66 27.90 13.14
N HIS A 80 -7.36 28.10 12.86
CA HIS A 80 -6.60 29.27 13.31
C HIS A 80 -7.21 30.60 12.82
N GLU A 81 -7.62 30.65 11.56
CA GLU A 81 -8.22 31.85 10.95
C GLU A 81 -9.54 32.25 11.62
N GLN A 82 -10.32 31.32 12.09
CA GLN A 82 -11.56 31.62 12.81
C GLN A 82 -11.26 32.35 14.13
N PHE A 83 -10.21 31.91 14.84
CA PHE A 83 -9.77 32.55 16.07
C PHE A 83 -9.26 33.96 15.82
N VAL A 84 -8.31 34.14 14.89
CA VAL A 84 -7.71 35.48 14.66
C VAL A 84 -8.72 36.50 14.16
N GLN A 85 -9.73 36.08 13.39
CA GLN A 85 -10.84 36.94 12.96
C GLN A 85 -11.78 37.26 14.13
N ARG A 86 -12.18 36.27 14.92
CA ARG A 86 -13.09 36.44 16.05
C ARG A 86 -12.51 37.33 17.14
N GLN A 87 -11.20 37.19 17.40
CA GLN A 87 -10.46 38.02 18.35
C GLN A 87 -10.09 39.38 17.76
N ARG A 88 -10.53 39.69 16.54
CA ARG A 88 -10.26 40.96 15.83
C ARG A 88 -8.77 41.27 15.69
N LEU A 89 -7.91 40.25 15.71
CA LEU A 89 -6.47 40.44 15.42
C LEU A 89 -6.25 40.88 13.98
N VAL A 90 -7.15 40.52 13.09
CA VAL A 90 -7.25 40.98 11.71
C VAL A 90 -8.69 41.33 11.37
N ARG A 91 -8.90 42.24 10.43
CA ARG A 91 -10.27 42.60 9.96
C ARG A 91 -10.88 41.51 9.09
N GLY A 92 -10.09 40.77 8.36
CA GLY A 92 -10.47 39.64 7.53
C GLY A 92 -9.24 38.85 7.10
N MET A 93 -9.42 37.62 6.72
CA MET A 93 -8.36 36.75 6.21
C MET A 93 -8.88 36.00 4.99
N ASP A 94 -8.60 36.54 3.82
CA ASP A 94 -8.89 35.86 2.57
C ASP A 94 -7.88 34.73 2.30
N LYS A 95 -8.10 33.97 1.25
CA LYS A 95 -7.27 32.82 0.88
C LYS A 95 -5.81 33.23 0.60
N ALA A 96 -5.57 34.40 0.01
CA ALA A 96 -4.23 34.88 -0.31
C ALA A 96 -3.47 35.25 0.96
N THR A 97 -4.08 36.02 1.86
CA THR A 97 -3.54 36.41 3.16
C THR A 97 -3.25 35.18 4.01
N LEU A 98 -4.15 34.19 4.03
CA LEU A 98 -3.96 32.94 4.78
C LEU A 98 -2.80 32.13 4.21
N ASN A 99 -2.70 31.98 2.88
CA ASN A 99 -1.57 31.28 2.26
C ASN A 99 -0.23 31.97 2.57
N ALA A 100 -0.20 33.29 2.68
CA ALA A 100 0.99 34.03 3.08
C ALA A 100 1.48 33.64 4.50
N GLN A 101 0.54 33.31 5.42
CA GLN A 101 0.92 32.87 6.78
C GLN A 101 1.64 31.51 6.80
N TYR A 102 1.67 30.76 5.70
CA TYR A 102 2.41 29.50 5.58
C TYR A 102 3.66 29.59 4.70
N ARG A 103 3.78 30.68 3.90
CA ARG A 103 4.84 30.77 2.87
C ARG A 103 5.75 31.96 3.01
N ASP A 104 5.26 33.08 3.53
CA ASP A 104 6.04 34.29 3.68
C ASP A 104 6.97 34.20 4.91
N PRO A 105 8.31 34.36 4.76
CA PRO A 105 9.22 34.39 5.89
C PRO A 105 8.94 35.58 6.86
N GLN A 106 8.30 36.64 6.38
CA GLN A 106 7.93 37.82 7.17
C GLN A 106 6.49 37.77 7.71
N ARG A 107 5.82 36.63 7.56
CA ARG A 107 4.45 36.46 8.03
C ARG A 107 4.20 36.92 9.46
N ARG A 108 3.02 37.48 9.70
CA ARG A 108 2.62 37.96 11.02
C ARG A 108 2.37 36.82 12.00
N PHE A 109 1.64 35.80 11.56
CA PHE A 109 1.22 34.71 12.43
C PHE A 109 2.00 33.42 12.17
N LEU A 110 2.29 32.70 13.26
CA LEU A 110 2.72 31.31 13.22
C LEU A 110 1.57 30.44 13.72
N PHE A 111 1.12 29.53 12.89
CA PHE A 111 -0.02 28.64 13.15
C PHE A 111 0.48 27.21 13.40
N GLY A 112 0.28 26.71 14.59
CA GLY A 112 0.71 25.37 14.94
C GLY A 112 -0.26 24.61 15.84
N THR A 113 0.12 23.41 16.18
CA THR A 113 -0.67 22.49 17.02
C THR A 113 0.22 21.90 18.10
N ILE A 114 -0.33 21.69 19.30
CA ILE A 114 0.29 20.90 20.37
C ILE A 114 -0.54 19.64 20.55
N SER A 115 0.12 18.48 20.59
CA SER A 115 -0.50 17.18 20.77
C SER A 115 0.20 16.38 21.88
N TRP A 116 -0.58 15.59 22.63
CA TRP A 116 -0.04 14.55 23.47
C TRP A 116 0.14 13.27 22.64
N GLN A 117 1.35 12.72 22.63
CA GLN A 117 1.67 11.48 21.93
C GLN A 117 1.59 10.30 22.91
N GLN A 118 0.76 9.28 22.63
CA GLN A 118 0.60 8.11 23.50
C GLN A 118 1.71 7.07 23.31
N ASP A 119 2.05 6.78 22.06
CA ASP A 119 3.04 5.74 21.74
C ASP A 119 4.48 6.16 22.02
N LEU A 120 4.74 7.47 22.07
CA LEU A 120 6.00 8.07 22.49
C LEU A 120 5.71 9.14 23.56
N PRO A 121 5.35 8.76 24.80
CA PRO A 121 4.74 9.65 25.78
C PRO A 121 5.42 11.00 25.92
N GLY A 122 4.66 12.07 25.69
CA GLY A 122 5.13 13.44 25.77
C GLY A 122 4.36 14.40 24.88
N TYR A 123 4.54 15.70 25.17
CA TYR A 123 3.97 16.73 24.33
C TYR A 123 4.86 17.01 23.12
N THR A 124 4.19 17.28 21.98
CA THR A 124 4.86 17.76 20.77
C THR A 124 4.13 18.99 20.24
N TYR A 125 4.91 19.94 19.69
CA TYR A 125 4.34 20.99 18.86
C TYR A 125 4.73 20.76 17.40
N GLU A 126 3.87 21.14 16.48
CA GLU A 126 4.04 20.87 15.05
C GLU A 126 3.41 21.96 14.19
N PHE A 127 3.87 22.04 12.96
CA PHE A 127 3.28 22.85 11.90
C PHE A 127 2.70 21.97 10.80
N TRP A 128 1.86 22.53 9.97
CA TRP A 128 1.37 21.85 8.80
C TRP A 128 2.55 21.43 7.87
N GLU A 129 2.46 20.24 7.23
CA GLU A 129 3.55 19.68 6.41
C GLU A 129 4.01 20.57 5.25
N GLY A 130 3.15 21.44 4.76
CA GLY A 130 3.43 22.41 3.69
C GLY A 130 3.86 23.79 4.18
N ASP A 131 4.03 23.96 5.48
CA ASP A 131 4.52 25.22 6.06
C ASP A 131 6.00 25.42 5.72
N GLN A 132 6.31 26.54 5.04
CA GLN A 132 7.67 26.91 4.68
C GLN A 132 8.36 27.59 5.85
N LEU A 133 8.71 26.81 6.86
CA LEU A 133 9.45 27.27 8.01
C LEU A 133 10.87 27.68 7.63
N THR A 134 11.35 28.73 8.28
CA THR A 134 12.76 29.11 8.29
C THR A 134 13.36 28.94 9.68
N ALA A 135 14.68 28.88 9.80
CA ALA A 135 15.35 28.74 11.09
C ALA A 135 14.95 29.85 12.11
N PRO A 136 14.86 31.16 11.73
CA PRO A 136 14.37 32.18 12.66
C PRO A 136 12.93 31.94 13.13
N LEU A 137 12.00 31.49 12.24
CA LEU A 137 10.61 31.24 12.59
C LEU A 137 10.48 30.06 13.56
N LEU A 138 11.21 28.95 13.27
CA LEU A 138 11.21 27.79 14.14
C LEU A 138 11.84 28.08 15.50
N ARG A 139 12.96 28.82 15.53
CA ARG A 139 13.61 29.25 16.78
C ARG A 139 12.67 30.10 17.63
N GLN A 140 12.05 31.12 17.05
CA GLN A 140 11.09 31.97 17.75
C GLN A 140 9.93 31.16 18.32
N THR A 141 9.42 30.16 17.56
CA THR A 141 8.35 29.30 18.05
C THR A 141 8.81 28.44 19.22
N ASP A 142 9.99 27.80 19.11
CA ASP A 142 10.52 26.93 20.16
C ASP A 142 10.73 27.71 21.47
N GLU A 143 11.31 28.89 21.38
CA GLU A 143 11.52 29.81 22.53
C GLU A 143 10.19 30.20 23.20
N VAL A 144 9.20 30.65 22.40
CA VAL A 144 7.88 31.06 22.92
C VAL A 144 7.13 29.89 23.54
N VAL A 145 7.11 28.76 22.86
CA VAL A 145 6.39 27.58 23.36
C VAL A 145 7.03 27.07 24.65
N ARG A 146 8.35 26.92 24.71
CA ARG A 146 9.06 26.46 25.92
C ARG A 146 8.92 27.43 27.10
N ALA A 147 8.85 28.73 26.86
CA ALA A 147 8.65 29.72 27.90
C ALA A 147 7.23 29.75 28.48
N SER A 148 6.23 29.30 27.71
CA SER A 148 4.81 29.42 28.06
C SER A 148 4.08 28.08 28.21
N PHE A 149 4.74 26.97 27.97
CA PHE A 149 4.22 25.62 28.19
C PHE A 149 5.08 24.90 29.25
N ARG A 150 4.49 24.54 30.38
CA ARG A 150 5.24 24.07 31.56
C ARG A 150 5.94 22.73 31.36
N ASP A 151 5.22 21.76 30.74
CA ASP A 151 5.73 20.41 30.60
C ASP A 151 6.76 20.35 29.46
N PRO A 152 7.73 19.41 29.49
CA PRO A 152 8.67 19.21 28.42
C PRO A 152 7.95 18.98 27.09
N ILE A 153 8.36 19.72 26.06
CA ILE A 153 7.74 19.67 24.74
C ILE A 153 8.81 19.57 23.65
N ARG A 154 8.55 18.76 22.62
CA ARG A 154 9.47 18.53 21.49
C ARG A 154 8.83 18.98 20.19
N PHE A 155 9.65 19.41 19.25
CA PHE A 155 9.19 19.69 17.90
C PHE A 155 8.86 18.36 17.19
N LYS A 156 7.67 18.24 16.59
CA LYS A 156 7.30 17.12 15.70
C LYS A 156 7.42 17.57 14.27
N THR A 157 8.23 16.86 13.50
CA THR A 157 8.43 17.15 12.09
C THR A 157 7.38 16.46 11.23
N ASN A 158 6.79 17.18 10.27
CA ASN A 158 5.76 16.67 9.36
C ASN A 158 6.24 16.61 7.89
N SER A 159 7.49 16.97 7.64
CA SER A 159 8.12 16.86 6.33
C SER A 159 9.64 16.71 6.46
N THR A 160 10.28 16.22 5.39
CA THR A 160 11.75 16.15 5.30
C THR A 160 12.40 17.52 5.44
N GLN A 161 11.75 18.58 4.94
CA GLN A 161 12.23 19.95 5.10
C GLN A 161 12.24 20.36 6.58
N HIS A 162 11.20 20.02 7.35
CA HIS A 162 11.16 20.27 8.79
C HIS A 162 12.23 19.47 9.54
N GLU A 163 12.51 18.23 9.13
CA GLU A 163 13.57 17.41 9.73
C GLU A 163 14.96 18.01 9.48
N GLN A 164 15.25 18.39 8.24
CA GLN A 164 16.52 19.01 7.87
C GLN A 164 16.73 20.34 8.63
N LEU A 165 15.67 21.14 8.74
CA LEU A 165 15.71 22.40 9.47
C LEU A 165 16.00 22.18 10.96
N ALA A 166 15.25 21.31 11.64
CA ALA A 166 15.44 21.00 13.05
C ALA A 166 16.85 20.43 13.32
N SER A 167 17.30 19.51 12.46
CA SER A 167 18.64 18.91 12.54
C SER A 167 19.75 19.95 12.38
N SER A 168 19.64 20.86 11.40
CA SER A 168 20.63 21.93 11.17
C SER A 168 20.74 22.93 12.32
N MET A 169 19.66 23.06 13.12
CA MET A 169 19.60 23.90 14.31
C MET A 169 20.02 23.18 15.60
N GLY A 170 20.30 21.88 15.56
CA GLY A 170 20.50 21.05 16.75
C GLY A 170 19.27 20.93 17.65
N LEU A 171 18.07 21.19 17.12
CA LEU A 171 16.82 21.12 17.86
C LEU A 171 16.38 19.66 18.02
N ALA A 172 16.08 19.24 19.27
CA ALA A 172 15.51 17.92 19.51
C ALA A 172 14.11 17.80 18.91
N TYR A 173 13.92 16.83 18.04
CA TYR A 173 12.64 16.63 17.36
C TYR A 173 12.17 15.17 17.39
N VAL A 174 10.91 14.96 17.06
CA VAL A 174 10.28 13.67 16.87
C VAL A 174 9.81 13.57 15.42
N SER A 175 10.32 12.61 14.67
CA SER A 175 9.87 12.39 13.29
C SER A 175 8.57 11.56 13.25
N GLN A 176 7.83 11.67 12.16
CA GLN A 176 6.67 10.81 11.91
C GLN A 176 7.07 9.32 11.88
N GLU A 177 8.25 9.01 11.33
CA GLU A 177 8.79 7.65 11.34
C GLU A 177 8.98 7.12 12.76
N ALA A 178 9.55 7.95 13.67
CA ALA A 178 9.75 7.55 15.06
C ALA A 178 8.42 7.23 15.76
N LEU A 179 7.38 8.03 15.53
CA LEU A 179 6.05 7.77 16.07
C LEU A 179 5.45 6.47 15.52
N LEU A 180 5.52 6.25 14.21
CA LEU A 180 4.99 5.04 13.58
C LEU A 180 5.73 3.77 14.02
N ARG A 181 7.06 3.88 14.24
CA ARG A 181 7.86 2.75 14.75
C ARG A 181 7.45 2.35 16.17
N GLU A 182 7.06 3.30 17.01
CA GLU A 182 6.58 3.06 18.37
C GLU A 182 5.09 2.69 18.45
N GLN A 183 4.37 2.76 17.33
CA GLN A 183 2.95 2.48 17.27
C GLN A 183 2.64 1.03 17.69
N ARG A 184 1.65 0.87 18.57
CA ARG A 184 1.28 -0.44 19.13
C ARG A 184 0.37 -1.24 18.21
N PHE A 185 -0.39 -0.55 17.37
CA PHE A 185 -1.28 -1.19 16.42
C PHE A 185 -1.46 -0.34 15.16
N LEU A 186 -1.70 -1.01 14.01
CA LEU A 186 -2.01 -0.35 12.75
C LEU A 186 -3.11 -1.13 12.02
N PRO A 187 -4.31 -0.55 11.81
CA PRO A 187 -5.35 -1.19 11.01
C PRO A 187 -4.96 -1.12 9.53
N LEU A 188 -4.75 -2.28 8.92
CA LEU A 188 -4.44 -2.40 7.50
C LEU A 188 -5.72 -2.56 6.67
N ASN A 189 -6.72 -3.25 7.22
CA ASN A 189 -8.07 -3.33 6.69
C ASN A 189 -9.07 -3.42 7.84
N THR A 190 -10.06 -2.54 7.86
CA THR A 190 -11.11 -2.54 8.88
C THR A 190 -12.18 -3.57 8.56
N GLY A 191 -12.84 -4.09 9.58
CA GLY A 191 -13.93 -5.05 9.43
C GLY A 191 -14.11 -5.91 10.65
N ARG A 192 -15.09 -6.79 10.59
CA ARG A 192 -15.41 -7.74 11.65
C ARG A 192 -15.46 -9.15 11.08
N ALA A 193 -14.86 -10.09 11.80
CA ALA A 193 -14.88 -11.50 11.42
C ALA A 193 -14.93 -12.40 12.64
N GLU A 194 -15.66 -13.50 12.52
CA GLU A 194 -15.65 -14.59 13.48
C GLU A 194 -14.79 -15.73 12.95
N GLY A 195 -13.94 -16.32 13.78
CA GLY A 195 -13.07 -17.40 13.38
C GLY A 195 -12.30 -18.02 14.53
N ARG A 196 -11.58 -19.11 14.23
CA ARG A 196 -10.69 -19.74 15.19
C ARG A 196 -9.34 -19.00 15.18
N LEU A 197 -9.00 -18.35 16.27
CA LEU A 197 -7.70 -17.69 16.39
C LEU A 197 -6.60 -18.74 16.48
N ARG A 198 -5.54 -18.59 15.67
CA ARG A 198 -4.43 -19.54 15.61
C ARG A 198 -3.09 -18.79 15.59
N ILE A 199 -2.27 -19.00 16.61
CA ILE A 199 -0.90 -18.49 16.63
C ILE A 199 -0.03 -19.41 15.77
N VAL A 200 0.49 -18.88 14.67
CA VAL A 200 1.29 -19.61 13.68
C VAL A 200 2.77 -19.31 13.89
N ARG A 201 3.55 -20.35 14.18
CA ARG A 201 4.99 -20.24 14.47
C ARG A 201 5.89 -20.95 13.44
N SER A 202 5.27 -21.68 12.50
CA SER A 202 6.00 -22.44 11.48
C SER A 202 5.27 -22.44 10.15
N GLU A 203 6.03 -22.68 9.07
CA GLU A 203 5.45 -22.83 7.73
C GLU A 203 4.50 -24.03 7.65
N ALA A 204 4.80 -25.11 8.39
CA ALA A 204 3.90 -26.27 8.46
C ALA A 204 2.53 -25.89 9.03
N GLN A 205 2.48 -25.06 10.08
CA GLN A 205 1.22 -24.55 10.62
C GLN A 205 0.51 -23.59 9.65
N LEU A 206 1.27 -22.76 8.91
CA LEU A 206 0.71 -21.86 7.90
C LEU A 206 -0.03 -22.64 6.81
N ARG A 207 0.52 -23.80 6.40
CA ARG A 207 -0.10 -24.68 5.39
C ARG A 207 -1.40 -25.34 5.84
N THR A 208 -1.66 -25.39 7.14
CA THR A 208 -2.88 -26.01 7.72
C THR A 208 -3.99 -25.00 8.01
N LEU A 209 -3.83 -23.75 7.60
CA LEU A 209 -4.87 -22.74 7.77
C LEU A 209 -6.09 -23.05 6.92
N ALA A 210 -7.26 -22.80 7.52
CA ALA A 210 -8.57 -22.97 6.89
C ALA A 210 -9.28 -21.61 6.74
N PRO A 211 -10.27 -21.48 5.86
CA PRO A 211 -11.01 -20.24 5.65
C PRO A 211 -11.68 -19.65 6.91
N GLY A 212 -11.93 -20.49 7.92
CA GLY A 212 -12.49 -20.06 9.21
C GLY A 212 -11.44 -19.68 10.27
N ASP A 213 -10.16 -19.69 9.93
CA ASP A 213 -9.10 -19.32 10.87
C ASP A 213 -8.80 -17.82 10.84
N ILE A 214 -8.39 -17.29 12.00
CA ILE A 214 -7.81 -15.95 12.17
C ILE A 214 -6.36 -16.16 12.62
N PRO A 215 -5.39 -16.25 11.68
CA PRO A 215 -4.00 -16.46 12.02
C PRO A 215 -3.39 -15.20 12.66
N VAL A 216 -2.53 -15.47 13.67
CA VAL A 216 -1.61 -14.48 14.26
C VAL A 216 -0.21 -14.86 13.80
N LEU A 217 0.35 -14.07 12.89
CA LEU A 217 1.62 -14.33 12.21
C LEU A 217 2.73 -13.43 12.76
N ASP A 218 3.97 -13.92 12.75
CA ASP A 218 5.14 -13.08 13.04
C ASP A 218 5.30 -12.00 11.96
N GLU A 219 5.31 -12.41 10.71
CA GLU A 219 5.40 -11.52 9.55
C GLU A 219 4.43 -11.95 8.45
N VAL A 220 4.20 -11.05 7.51
CA VAL A 220 3.34 -11.33 6.35
C VAL A 220 4.01 -12.36 5.44
N PRO A 221 3.36 -13.49 5.10
CA PRO A 221 3.92 -14.47 4.16
C PRO A 221 3.88 -13.94 2.72
N ILE A 222 4.63 -14.57 1.82
CA ILE A 222 4.60 -14.22 0.38
C ILE A 222 3.22 -14.50 -0.23
N ALA A 223 2.57 -15.59 0.19
CA ALA A 223 1.24 -15.97 -0.24
C ALA A 223 0.43 -16.47 0.95
N LEU A 224 -0.87 -16.24 0.91
CA LEU A 224 -1.82 -16.65 1.94
C LEU A 224 -3.06 -17.21 1.28
N SER A 225 -3.54 -18.34 1.79
CA SER A 225 -4.87 -18.86 1.45
C SER A 225 -5.95 -18.02 2.11
N PRO A 226 -7.19 -17.99 1.59
CA PRO A 226 -8.28 -17.28 2.23
C PRO A 226 -8.46 -17.69 3.69
N VAL A 227 -8.59 -16.69 4.56
CA VAL A 227 -8.80 -16.81 6.01
C VAL A 227 -9.90 -15.85 6.43
N ALA A 228 -10.39 -15.95 7.67
CA ALA A 228 -11.47 -15.09 8.17
C ALA A 228 -10.97 -13.68 8.54
N GLY A 229 -9.75 -13.57 9.03
CA GLY A 229 -9.09 -12.32 9.41
C GLY A 229 -7.59 -12.52 9.53
N LEU A 230 -6.81 -11.46 9.69
CA LEU A 230 -5.36 -11.54 9.80
C LEU A 230 -4.85 -10.61 10.89
N VAL A 231 -3.96 -11.13 11.75
CA VAL A 231 -3.18 -10.35 12.71
C VAL A 231 -1.71 -10.61 12.46
N THR A 232 -0.89 -9.55 12.40
CA THR A 232 0.57 -9.66 12.29
C THR A 232 1.26 -8.93 13.42
N GLN A 233 2.40 -9.42 13.92
CA GLN A 233 3.14 -8.74 14.98
C GLN A 233 4.33 -7.92 14.51
N ARG A 234 4.67 -7.98 13.22
CA ARG A 234 5.62 -7.06 12.57
C ARG A 234 4.90 -6.20 11.55
N PRO A 235 5.24 -4.90 11.49
CA PRO A 235 4.66 -4.02 10.49
C PRO A 235 5.12 -4.47 9.10
N SER A 236 4.20 -4.49 8.16
CA SER A 236 4.46 -4.82 6.75
C SER A 236 4.23 -3.61 5.86
N THR A 237 4.77 -3.68 4.64
CA THR A 237 4.44 -2.70 3.61
C THR A 237 2.95 -2.78 3.29
N LEU A 238 2.24 -1.65 3.32
CA LEU A 238 0.80 -1.56 3.03
C LEU A 238 0.41 -2.21 1.71
N LEU A 239 1.30 -2.17 0.73
CA LEU A 239 1.12 -2.69 -0.60
C LEU A 239 1.73 -4.10 -0.79
N SER A 240 2.03 -4.81 0.30
CA SER A 240 2.38 -6.22 0.16
C SER A 240 1.23 -7.01 -0.46
N HIS A 241 1.55 -8.06 -1.20
CA HIS A 241 0.56 -8.90 -1.86
C HIS A 241 -0.54 -9.37 -0.89
N VAL A 242 -0.17 -9.80 0.32
CA VAL A 242 -1.14 -10.29 1.32
C VAL A 242 -2.03 -9.17 1.83
N ASN A 243 -1.51 -7.96 2.06
CA ASN A 243 -2.35 -6.84 2.47
C ASN A 243 -3.36 -6.45 1.37
N LEU A 244 -2.94 -6.52 0.10
CA LEU A 244 -3.83 -6.31 -1.03
C LEU A 244 -4.85 -7.44 -1.17
N LEU A 245 -4.47 -8.70 -0.92
CA LEU A 245 -5.38 -9.83 -0.91
C LEU A 245 -6.42 -9.72 0.21
N THR A 246 -6.00 -9.43 1.45
CA THR A 246 -6.94 -9.28 2.59
C THR A 246 -7.91 -8.13 2.38
N LYS A 247 -7.44 -7.02 1.79
CA LYS A 247 -8.30 -5.93 1.35
C LYS A 247 -9.25 -6.39 0.24
N GLY A 248 -8.75 -7.17 -0.73
CA GLY A 248 -9.54 -7.79 -1.79
C GLY A 248 -10.62 -8.73 -1.27
N TRP A 249 -10.34 -9.48 -0.24
CA TRP A 249 -11.29 -10.40 0.40
C TRP A 249 -12.26 -9.69 1.36
N GLY A 250 -12.02 -8.42 1.70
CA GLY A 250 -12.85 -7.65 2.63
C GLY A 250 -12.75 -8.15 4.07
N ILE A 251 -11.64 -8.79 4.46
CA ILE A 251 -11.44 -9.33 5.81
C ILE A 251 -10.64 -8.36 6.67
N PRO A 252 -10.89 -8.31 8.00
CA PRO A 252 -10.10 -7.49 8.91
C PRO A 252 -8.63 -7.93 8.88
N ASN A 253 -7.73 -6.93 8.83
CA ASN A 253 -6.29 -7.14 8.85
C ASN A 253 -5.65 -6.05 9.72
N VAL A 254 -4.86 -6.46 10.72
CA VAL A 254 -4.28 -5.54 11.69
C VAL A 254 -2.87 -5.96 12.08
N TYR A 255 -1.97 -4.98 12.14
CA TYR A 255 -0.72 -5.11 12.85
C TYR A 255 -0.95 -4.81 14.34
N VAL A 256 -0.45 -5.68 15.21
CA VAL A 256 -0.46 -5.51 16.65
C VAL A 256 0.93 -5.88 17.18
N ARG A 257 1.58 -4.93 17.86
CA ARG A 257 2.89 -5.18 18.48
C ARG A 257 2.77 -6.30 19.51
N ASP A 258 3.69 -7.27 19.44
CA ASP A 258 3.71 -8.44 20.33
C ASP A 258 2.40 -9.25 20.35
N ALA A 259 1.76 -9.35 19.17
CA ALA A 259 0.44 -9.98 19.02
C ALA A 259 0.39 -11.42 19.53
N GLN A 260 1.46 -12.20 19.36
CA GLN A 260 1.50 -13.62 19.79
C GLN A 260 1.41 -13.75 21.31
N ASN A 261 2.01 -12.83 22.08
CA ASN A 261 1.88 -12.81 23.53
C ASN A 261 0.54 -12.20 23.96
N ALA A 262 0.16 -11.06 23.39
CA ALA A 262 -1.08 -10.36 23.72
C ALA A 262 -2.34 -11.24 23.49
N LEU A 263 -2.30 -12.09 22.47
CA LEU A 263 -3.44 -12.93 22.09
C LEU A 263 -3.29 -14.39 22.49
N ARG A 264 -2.24 -14.75 23.25
CA ARG A 264 -1.92 -16.14 23.63
C ARG A 264 -3.11 -16.86 24.29
N GLN A 265 -3.89 -16.18 25.11
CA GLN A 265 -5.06 -16.76 25.79
C GLN A 265 -6.19 -17.18 24.84
N TYR A 266 -6.19 -16.69 23.62
CA TYR A 266 -7.19 -16.99 22.59
C TYR A 266 -6.75 -18.08 21.62
N ASP A 267 -5.51 -18.59 21.71
CA ASP A 267 -5.00 -19.60 20.77
C ASP A 267 -5.85 -20.85 20.75
N GLY A 268 -6.25 -21.27 19.57
CA GLY A 268 -7.15 -22.42 19.34
C GLY A 268 -8.63 -22.15 19.63
N ARG A 269 -9.01 -20.97 20.11
CA ARG A 269 -10.38 -20.62 20.50
C ARG A 269 -11.12 -19.88 19.41
N TRP A 270 -12.45 -19.97 19.44
CA TRP A 270 -13.31 -19.18 18.56
C TRP A 270 -13.47 -17.76 19.12
N VAL A 271 -13.24 -16.80 18.25
CA VAL A 271 -13.28 -15.37 18.60
C VAL A 271 -13.97 -14.57 17.51
N GLU A 272 -14.47 -13.40 17.90
CA GLU A 272 -14.75 -12.28 17.00
C GLU A 272 -13.55 -11.34 17.02
N LEU A 273 -12.99 -11.04 15.84
CA LEU A 273 -12.01 -9.98 15.62
C LEU A 273 -12.73 -8.79 14.98
N ASP A 274 -12.76 -7.67 15.71
CA ASP A 274 -13.30 -6.39 15.24
C ASP A 274 -12.17 -5.39 15.09
N VAL A 275 -11.88 -4.95 13.86
CA VAL A 275 -10.85 -3.96 13.53
C VAL A 275 -11.53 -2.70 13.04
N THR A 276 -11.36 -1.64 13.79
CA THR A 276 -11.79 -0.29 13.41
C THR A 276 -10.58 0.54 12.97
N HIS A 277 -10.80 1.75 12.50
CA HIS A 277 -9.68 2.63 12.16
C HIS A 277 -8.86 3.07 13.38
N ASN A 278 -9.42 2.98 14.60
CA ASN A 278 -8.85 3.56 15.81
C ASN A 278 -8.62 2.53 16.92
N ASP A 279 -9.09 1.29 16.73
CA ASP A 279 -9.01 0.25 17.75
C ASP A 279 -9.15 -1.13 17.12
N TYR A 280 -8.76 -2.15 17.86
CA TYR A 280 -9.09 -3.54 17.57
C TYR A 280 -9.59 -4.23 18.83
N ARG A 281 -10.47 -5.21 18.67
CA ARG A 281 -11.01 -5.99 19.77
C ARG A 281 -11.08 -7.47 19.40
N VAL A 282 -10.68 -8.32 20.35
CA VAL A 282 -10.83 -9.78 20.26
C VAL A 282 -11.74 -10.23 21.37
N THR A 283 -12.89 -10.81 21.02
CA THR A 283 -13.91 -11.26 21.96
C THR A 283 -14.11 -12.76 21.83
N LEU A 284 -14.09 -13.50 22.96
CA LEU A 284 -14.38 -14.93 22.98
C LEU A 284 -15.83 -15.20 22.59
N LEU A 285 -16.02 -16.20 21.72
CA LEU A 285 -17.34 -16.71 21.37
C LEU A 285 -17.64 -18.00 22.15
N ALA A 286 -18.84 -18.09 22.70
CA ALA A 286 -19.28 -19.25 23.52
C ALA A 286 -19.49 -20.53 22.70
N ARG A 287 -19.65 -20.44 21.39
CA ARG A 287 -19.80 -21.56 20.46
C ARG A 287 -19.00 -21.29 19.19
N PRO A 288 -18.56 -22.37 18.48
CA PRO A 288 -18.08 -22.16 17.13
C PRO A 288 -19.15 -21.37 16.38
N ALA A 289 -18.75 -20.29 15.73
CA ALA A 289 -19.60 -19.64 14.78
C ALA A 289 -20.20 -20.73 13.88
N ARG A 290 -21.52 -20.70 13.66
CA ARG A 290 -22.14 -21.43 12.55
C ARG A 290 -21.23 -21.22 11.36
N ALA A 291 -20.71 -22.33 10.75
CA ALA A 291 -19.66 -22.31 9.73
C ALA A 291 -19.73 -20.99 8.99
N PRO A 292 -18.67 -20.18 8.98
CA PRO A 292 -18.80 -18.79 8.67
C PRO A 292 -19.76 -18.70 7.52
N SER A 293 -20.94 -18.07 7.74
CA SER A 293 -21.58 -17.51 6.59
C SER A 293 -20.53 -16.48 6.18
N SER A 294 -19.53 -16.99 5.46
CA SER A 294 -18.80 -16.14 4.61
C SER A 294 -19.94 -15.39 3.93
N LYS A 295 -20.15 -14.13 4.31
CA LYS A 295 -20.45 -13.18 3.26
C LYS A 295 -19.22 -13.36 2.40
N ALA A 296 -19.32 -14.40 1.55
CA ALA A 296 -18.35 -14.77 0.57
C ALA A 296 -17.96 -13.45 -0.05
N PRO A 297 -16.68 -13.13 -0.18
CA PRO A 297 -16.25 -11.85 -0.71
C PRO A 297 -17.22 -11.59 -1.82
N ARG A 298 -18.06 -10.56 -1.66
CA ARG A 298 -19.30 -10.27 -2.43
C ARG A 298 -19.03 -10.76 -3.83
N ALA A 299 -19.65 -11.89 -4.20
CA ALA A 299 -19.20 -12.76 -5.31
C ALA A 299 -18.83 -11.83 -6.44
N ALA A 300 -17.60 -11.92 -6.92
CA ALA A 300 -17.14 -10.99 -7.95
C ALA A 300 -18.29 -10.89 -8.94
N SER A 301 -19.01 -9.78 -8.94
CA SER A 301 -20.30 -9.66 -9.66
C SER A 301 -20.11 -9.71 -11.17
N GLY A 302 -18.87 -10.03 -11.60
CA GLY A 302 -18.44 -10.14 -12.96
C GLY A 302 -18.12 -11.57 -13.37
N LYS A 303 -18.79 -12.03 -14.40
CA LYS A 303 -18.32 -13.17 -15.19
C LYS A 303 -16.88 -12.87 -15.63
N LEU A 304 -15.98 -13.86 -15.52
CA LEU A 304 -14.64 -13.77 -16.10
C LEU A 304 -14.74 -13.32 -17.57
N PRO A 305 -13.98 -12.32 -18.01
CA PRO A 305 -13.91 -11.94 -19.41
C PRO A 305 -13.54 -13.16 -20.25
N ARG A 306 -14.33 -13.42 -21.30
CA ARG A 306 -14.03 -14.54 -22.20
C ARG A 306 -12.74 -14.23 -22.98
N PRO A 307 -11.77 -15.15 -22.99
CA PRO A 307 -10.55 -14.93 -23.75
C PRO A 307 -10.85 -14.99 -25.26
N ASN A 308 -10.28 -14.04 -26.01
CA ASN A 308 -10.28 -14.09 -27.45
C ASN A 308 -9.14 -15.02 -27.90
N LEU A 309 -9.49 -16.15 -28.47
CA LEU A 309 -8.56 -17.21 -28.91
C LEU A 309 -8.21 -17.12 -30.40
N THR A 310 -8.74 -16.13 -31.15
CA THR A 310 -8.49 -16.01 -32.59
C THR A 310 -7.11 -15.42 -32.90
N VAL A 311 -6.48 -14.76 -31.92
CA VAL A 311 -5.15 -14.16 -32.06
C VAL A 311 -4.10 -15.15 -31.57
N VAL A 312 -3.30 -15.67 -32.50
CA VAL A 312 -2.21 -16.63 -32.24
C VAL A 312 -0.81 -16.00 -32.39
N ALA A 313 -0.66 -14.94 -33.19
CA ALA A 313 0.64 -14.29 -33.38
C ALA A 313 1.13 -13.67 -32.08
N LEU A 314 2.40 -13.86 -31.75
CA LEU A 314 3.06 -13.14 -30.65
C LEU A 314 3.03 -11.64 -30.95
N LYS A 315 2.66 -10.83 -29.96
CA LYS A 315 2.39 -9.40 -30.14
C LYS A 315 3.45 -8.55 -29.46
N PRO A 316 4.22 -7.74 -30.21
CA PRO A 316 5.11 -6.75 -29.59
C PRO A 316 4.36 -5.85 -28.63
N LEU A 317 4.94 -5.56 -27.47
CA LEU A 317 4.31 -4.73 -26.44
C LEU A 317 3.96 -3.33 -26.96
N ALA A 318 4.81 -2.77 -27.82
CA ALA A 318 4.59 -1.48 -28.46
C ALA A 318 3.31 -1.41 -29.32
N ALA A 319 2.84 -2.54 -29.85
CA ALA A 319 1.64 -2.65 -30.65
C ALA A 319 0.35 -2.80 -29.83
N LEU A 320 0.46 -3.14 -28.54
CA LEU A 320 -0.70 -3.38 -27.68
C LEU A 320 -1.35 -2.08 -27.20
N ARG A 321 -2.67 -2.13 -27.07
CA ARG A 321 -3.51 -1.06 -26.50
C ARG A 321 -4.54 -1.68 -25.56
N ALA A 322 -5.28 -0.87 -24.82
CA ALA A 322 -6.30 -1.32 -23.87
C ALA A 322 -7.30 -2.35 -24.45
N ARG A 323 -7.69 -2.18 -25.73
CA ARG A 323 -8.58 -3.10 -26.48
C ARG A 323 -8.01 -4.51 -26.65
N ASP A 324 -6.70 -4.67 -26.53
CA ASP A 324 -6.00 -5.95 -26.72
C ASP A 324 -6.01 -6.83 -25.47
N SER A 325 -6.63 -6.35 -24.38
CA SER A 325 -6.80 -7.10 -23.13
C SER A 325 -7.56 -8.43 -23.32
N GLY A 326 -8.42 -8.49 -24.33
CA GLY A 326 -9.17 -9.71 -24.66
C GLY A 326 -8.32 -10.90 -25.11
N HIS A 327 -7.07 -10.69 -25.60
CA HIS A 327 -6.18 -11.77 -26.01
C HIS A 327 -4.83 -11.78 -25.28
N CYS A 328 -4.41 -10.65 -24.70
CA CYS A 328 -3.13 -10.52 -23.99
C CYS A 328 -3.27 -10.26 -22.48
N GLY A 329 -4.48 -10.14 -21.96
CA GLY A 329 -4.72 -9.77 -20.57
C GLY A 329 -4.50 -8.27 -20.30
N VAL A 330 -5.05 -7.79 -19.18
CA VAL A 330 -5.04 -6.36 -18.82
C VAL A 330 -3.62 -5.85 -18.57
N LYS A 331 -2.78 -6.64 -17.93
CA LYS A 331 -1.40 -6.25 -17.57
C LYS A 331 -0.57 -5.89 -18.81
N ALA A 332 -0.54 -6.76 -19.82
CA ALA A 332 0.19 -6.51 -21.07
C ALA A 332 -0.43 -5.35 -21.86
N ALA A 333 -1.76 -5.27 -21.94
CA ALA A 333 -2.47 -4.21 -22.65
C ALA A 333 -2.24 -2.82 -22.04
N ASN A 334 -2.25 -2.70 -20.71
CA ASN A 334 -1.94 -1.45 -20.01
C ASN A 334 -0.50 -1.00 -20.27
N LEU A 335 0.47 -1.90 -20.18
CA LEU A 335 1.88 -1.56 -20.45
C LEU A 335 2.09 -1.14 -21.92
N GLY A 336 1.43 -1.78 -22.88
CA GLY A 336 1.46 -1.34 -24.27
C GLY A 336 0.88 0.05 -24.48
N THR A 337 -0.21 0.37 -23.80
CA THR A 337 -0.81 1.71 -23.79
C THR A 337 0.17 2.74 -23.20
N LEU A 338 0.80 2.42 -22.08
CA LEU A 338 1.77 3.29 -21.42
C LEU A 338 3.03 3.50 -22.24
N LYS A 339 3.53 2.46 -22.92
CA LYS A 339 4.71 2.56 -23.80
C LYS A 339 4.54 3.62 -24.90
N ALA A 340 3.30 3.82 -25.37
CA ALA A 340 2.97 4.83 -26.36
C ALA A 340 2.70 6.22 -25.77
N ALA A 341 2.36 6.33 -24.48
CA ALA A 341 1.87 7.55 -23.86
C ALA A 341 2.86 8.24 -22.91
N LEU A 342 3.88 7.51 -22.42
CA LEU A 342 4.82 8.07 -21.45
C LEU A 342 5.79 9.07 -22.10
N PRO A 343 6.18 10.13 -21.37
CA PRO A 343 7.19 11.09 -21.84
C PRO A 343 8.59 10.46 -21.85
N PRO A 344 9.59 11.07 -22.54
CA PRO A 344 10.96 10.55 -22.62
C PRO A 344 11.66 10.28 -21.28
N ALA A 345 11.22 10.95 -20.20
CA ALA A 345 11.78 10.76 -18.85
C ALA A 345 11.26 9.50 -18.13
N ALA A 346 10.39 8.72 -18.77
CA ALA A 346 9.86 7.47 -18.24
C ALA A 346 9.62 6.48 -19.38
N ARG A 347 9.95 5.21 -19.17
CA ARG A 347 9.77 4.19 -20.19
C ARG A 347 9.13 2.91 -19.65
N VAL A 348 8.60 2.11 -20.57
CA VAL A 348 8.24 0.71 -20.34
C VAL A 348 9.27 -0.16 -21.05
N PRO A 349 9.90 -1.15 -20.39
CA PRO A 349 10.85 -2.06 -21.05
C PRO A 349 10.21 -2.74 -22.25
N ASP A 350 11.00 -3.05 -23.27
CA ASP A 350 10.52 -3.81 -24.41
C ASP A 350 10.08 -5.21 -24.01
N GLY A 351 9.20 -5.76 -24.81
CA GLY A 351 8.63 -7.06 -24.55
C GLY A 351 7.58 -7.45 -25.60
N PHE A 352 7.03 -8.63 -25.42
CA PHE A 352 5.93 -9.12 -26.24
C PHE A 352 4.96 -9.96 -25.42
N CYS A 353 3.75 -10.07 -25.91
CA CYS A 353 2.70 -10.91 -25.34
C CYS A 353 2.62 -12.24 -26.07
N ILE A 354 2.48 -13.31 -25.32
CA ILE A 354 2.02 -14.62 -25.76
C ILE A 354 0.53 -14.69 -25.49
N PRO A 355 -0.35 -14.69 -26.53
CA PRO A 355 -1.80 -14.64 -26.37
C PRO A 355 -2.38 -15.87 -25.66
N PHE A 356 -3.62 -15.72 -25.12
CA PHE A 356 -4.38 -16.80 -24.49
C PHE A 356 -4.53 -18.06 -25.33
N ALA A 357 -4.52 -17.93 -26.67
CA ALA A 357 -4.64 -19.04 -27.59
C ALA A 357 -3.59 -20.15 -27.35
N HIS A 358 -2.34 -19.75 -27.07
CA HIS A 358 -1.26 -20.71 -26.78
C HIS A 358 -1.46 -21.46 -25.47
N TYR A 359 -1.91 -20.76 -24.43
CA TYR A 359 -2.32 -21.40 -23.17
C TYR A 359 -3.41 -22.43 -23.42
N GLN A 360 -4.49 -22.01 -24.08
CA GLN A 360 -5.64 -22.87 -24.33
C GLN A 360 -5.26 -24.12 -25.15
N ALA A 361 -4.48 -23.95 -26.23
CA ALA A 361 -4.00 -25.07 -27.04
C ALA A 361 -3.16 -26.04 -26.22
N THR A 362 -2.26 -25.54 -25.37
CA THR A 362 -1.42 -26.38 -24.50
C THR A 362 -2.26 -27.13 -23.47
N MET A 363 -3.19 -26.46 -22.79
CA MET A 363 -4.07 -27.10 -21.80
C MET A 363 -4.95 -28.18 -22.43
N GLN A 364 -5.44 -27.96 -23.66
CA GLN A 364 -6.19 -28.95 -24.41
C GLN A 364 -5.34 -30.16 -24.81
N ARG A 365 -4.15 -29.94 -25.36
CA ARG A 365 -3.19 -30.99 -25.75
C ARG A 365 -2.84 -31.89 -24.56
N LEU A 366 -2.65 -31.29 -23.37
CA LEU A 366 -2.32 -32.03 -22.14
C LEU A 366 -3.56 -32.54 -21.39
N ARG A 367 -4.77 -32.32 -21.91
CA ARG A 367 -6.05 -32.72 -21.29
C ARG A 367 -6.21 -32.20 -19.86
N ILE A 368 -5.64 -31.01 -19.54
CA ILE A 368 -5.67 -30.46 -18.20
C ILE A 368 -7.08 -30.20 -17.67
N PRO A 369 -8.08 -29.75 -18.48
CA PRO A 369 -9.46 -29.61 -18.00
C PRO A 369 -10.05 -30.93 -17.50
N GLN A 370 -9.80 -32.05 -18.20
CA GLN A 370 -10.27 -33.39 -17.81
C GLN A 370 -9.55 -33.85 -16.54
N ARG A 371 -8.23 -33.68 -16.48
CA ARG A 371 -7.42 -33.99 -15.28
C ARG A 371 -7.91 -33.22 -14.05
N LEU A 372 -8.21 -31.94 -14.19
CA LEU A 372 -8.76 -31.13 -13.09
C LEU A 372 -10.11 -31.68 -12.62
N GLN A 373 -11.00 -32.07 -13.54
CA GLN A 373 -12.28 -32.67 -13.18
C GLN A 373 -12.12 -34.00 -12.43
N GLU A 374 -11.16 -34.84 -12.86
CA GLU A 374 -10.82 -36.10 -12.17
C GLU A 374 -10.33 -35.83 -10.74
N LEU A 375 -9.42 -34.83 -10.57
CA LEU A 375 -8.90 -34.43 -9.27
C LEU A 375 -10.02 -33.92 -8.36
N GLN A 376 -10.94 -33.11 -8.88
CA GLN A 376 -12.07 -32.57 -8.13
C GLN A 376 -13.04 -33.66 -7.62
N ARG A 377 -13.08 -34.83 -8.29
CA ARG A 377 -13.88 -35.98 -7.87
C ARG A 377 -13.20 -36.90 -6.85
N ARG A 378 -11.87 -36.70 -6.60
CA ARG A 378 -11.14 -37.52 -5.64
C ARG A 378 -11.66 -37.31 -4.22
N PRO A 379 -11.78 -38.38 -3.41
CA PRO A 379 -12.08 -38.23 -1.98
C PRO A 379 -11.11 -37.29 -1.30
N GLY A 380 -11.62 -36.39 -0.46
CA GLY A 380 -10.81 -35.42 0.27
C GLY A 380 -10.47 -34.12 -0.50
N PHE A 381 -10.53 -34.09 -1.84
CA PHE A 381 -10.17 -32.91 -2.60
C PHE A 381 -10.98 -31.65 -2.20
N ALA A 382 -12.29 -31.81 -1.99
CA ALA A 382 -13.16 -30.72 -1.60
C ALA A 382 -13.00 -30.30 -0.12
N THR A 383 -12.63 -31.23 0.76
CA THR A 383 -12.69 -31.06 2.22
C THR A 383 -11.33 -30.95 2.90
N ASP A 384 -10.26 -31.53 2.30
CA ASP A 384 -8.91 -31.49 2.86
C ASP A 384 -7.99 -30.60 2.03
N PRO A 385 -7.54 -29.47 2.57
CA PRO A 385 -6.61 -28.55 1.89
C PRO A 385 -5.28 -29.21 1.51
N ASN A 386 -4.79 -30.20 2.27
CA ASN A 386 -3.51 -30.86 1.96
C ASN A 386 -3.66 -31.78 0.73
N VAL A 387 -4.74 -32.60 0.68
CA VAL A 387 -5.05 -33.42 -0.49
C VAL A 387 -5.19 -32.56 -1.74
N ARG A 388 -5.85 -31.41 -1.61
CA ARG A 388 -6.02 -30.47 -2.72
C ARG A 388 -4.70 -29.83 -3.15
N ARG A 389 -3.86 -29.44 -2.19
CA ARG A 389 -2.52 -28.87 -2.44
C ARG A 389 -1.63 -29.84 -3.21
N ASP A 390 -1.58 -31.09 -2.78
CA ASP A 390 -0.77 -32.12 -3.42
C ASP A 390 -1.28 -32.44 -4.82
N ALA A 391 -2.59 -32.56 -4.99
CA ALA A 391 -3.21 -32.79 -6.29
C ALA A 391 -2.95 -31.66 -7.28
N LEU A 392 -3.04 -30.38 -6.84
CA LEU A 392 -2.74 -29.22 -7.67
C LEU A 392 -1.23 -29.10 -7.95
N ALA A 393 -0.36 -29.52 -7.02
CA ALA A 393 1.09 -29.57 -7.26
C ALA A 393 1.42 -30.60 -8.35
N ALA A 394 0.82 -31.78 -8.32
CA ALA A 394 0.97 -32.80 -9.37
C ALA A 394 0.49 -32.26 -10.73
N LEU A 395 -0.68 -31.59 -10.76
CA LEU A 395 -1.20 -30.99 -12.00
C LEU A 395 -0.26 -29.91 -12.58
N ARG A 396 0.37 -29.10 -11.71
CA ARG A 396 1.38 -28.13 -12.17
C ARG A 396 2.60 -28.83 -12.75
N ALA A 397 3.06 -29.91 -12.13
CA ALA A 397 4.20 -30.70 -12.64
C ALA A 397 3.88 -31.26 -14.03
N GLU A 398 2.67 -31.82 -14.25
CA GLU A 398 2.25 -32.28 -15.57
C GLU A 398 2.37 -31.20 -16.66
N ILE A 399 2.05 -29.94 -16.32
CA ILE A 399 2.17 -28.81 -17.27
C ILE A 399 3.62 -28.41 -17.47
N THR A 400 4.39 -28.31 -16.39
CA THR A 400 5.77 -27.82 -16.47
C THR A 400 6.71 -28.84 -17.08
N ASP A 401 6.47 -30.14 -16.92
CA ASP A 401 7.37 -31.19 -17.38
C ASP A 401 6.99 -31.73 -18.77
N ALA A 402 5.85 -31.30 -19.29
CA ALA A 402 5.43 -31.66 -20.65
C ALA A 402 6.38 -31.05 -21.70
N ALA A 403 6.66 -31.82 -22.75
CA ALA A 403 7.39 -31.28 -23.90
C ALA A 403 6.56 -30.15 -24.55
N PRO A 404 7.13 -28.97 -24.75
CA PRO A 404 6.43 -27.87 -25.42
C PRO A 404 6.24 -28.19 -26.92
N ASP A 405 5.28 -27.50 -27.56
CA ASP A 405 5.13 -27.59 -29.02
C ASP A 405 6.38 -27.02 -29.72
N PRO A 406 7.07 -27.81 -30.58
CA PRO A 406 8.29 -27.34 -31.27
C PRO A 406 8.07 -26.11 -32.17
N ALA A 407 6.87 -25.96 -32.75
CA ALA A 407 6.57 -24.79 -33.59
C ALA A 407 6.42 -23.53 -32.72
N PHE A 408 5.78 -23.65 -31.57
CA PHE A 408 5.69 -22.57 -30.58
C PHE A 408 7.07 -22.18 -30.04
N VAL A 409 7.93 -23.15 -29.70
CA VAL A 409 9.29 -22.89 -29.21
C VAL A 409 10.07 -22.08 -30.24
N ARG A 410 10.08 -22.51 -31.51
CA ARG A 410 10.77 -21.77 -32.59
C ARG A 410 10.23 -20.37 -32.81
N ALA A 411 8.92 -20.16 -32.66
CA ALA A 411 8.31 -18.84 -32.77
C ALA A 411 8.71 -17.93 -31.58
N LEU A 412 8.72 -18.50 -30.38
CA LEU A 412 9.12 -17.82 -29.15
C LEU A 412 10.60 -17.40 -29.18
N GLU A 413 11.47 -18.29 -29.58
CA GLU A 413 12.93 -18.04 -29.73
C GLU A 413 13.21 -16.94 -30.75
N ARG A 414 12.59 -17.04 -31.94
CA ARG A 414 12.73 -15.99 -32.97
C ARG A 414 12.25 -14.64 -32.42
N GLN A 415 11.06 -14.57 -31.84
CA GLN A 415 10.53 -13.32 -31.33
C GLN A 415 11.45 -12.71 -30.25
N TRP A 416 12.02 -13.54 -29.38
CA TRP A 416 12.95 -13.10 -28.34
C TRP A 416 14.27 -12.59 -28.95
N GLN A 417 14.85 -13.32 -29.93
CA GLN A 417 16.08 -12.88 -30.58
C GLN A 417 15.85 -11.62 -31.41
N ASP A 418 14.84 -11.61 -32.28
CA ASP A 418 14.62 -10.52 -33.24
C ASP A 418 14.22 -9.22 -32.55
N GLN A 419 13.35 -9.28 -31.53
CA GLN A 419 12.82 -8.10 -30.83
C GLN A 419 13.64 -7.71 -29.61
N LEU A 420 14.16 -8.68 -28.83
CA LEU A 420 14.78 -8.43 -27.53
C LEU A 420 16.28 -8.77 -27.52
N GLN A 421 16.85 -9.12 -28.69
CA GLN A 421 18.27 -9.41 -28.88
C GLN A 421 18.82 -10.47 -27.90
N GLY A 422 17.99 -11.41 -27.49
CA GLY A 422 18.35 -12.44 -26.51
C GLY A 422 18.62 -11.92 -25.09
N GLY A 423 18.25 -10.68 -24.78
CA GLY A 423 18.46 -10.09 -23.46
C GLY A 423 17.69 -10.84 -22.37
N GLY A 424 18.16 -10.75 -21.13
CA GLY A 424 17.49 -11.34 -19.98
C GLY A 424 16.05 -10.81 -19.84
N VAL A 425 15.09 -11.71 -19.60
CA VAL A 425 13.67 -11.36 -19.56
C VAL A 425 12.98 -11.82 -18.30
N PHE A 426 11.98 -11.05 -17.87
CA PHE A 426 10.96 -11.49 -16.90
C PHE A 426 9.79 -12.10 -17.69
N VAL A 427 9.40 -13.30 -17.29
CA VAL A 427 8.23 -14.00 -17.85
C VAL A 427 7.09 -13.88 -16.84
N ARG A 428 6.09 -13.07 -17.18
CA ARG A 428 5.07 -12.58 -16.23
C ARG A 428 3.66 -13.04 -16.60
N SER A 429 2.83 -13.32 -15.61
CA SER A 429 1.41 -13.59 -15.80
C SER A 429 0.65 -12.37 -16.32
N SER A 430 -0.32 -12.60 -17.20
CA SER A 430 -1.31 -11.61 -17.65
C SER A 430 -2.63 -12.33 -17.90
N SER A 431 -3.36 -12.65 -16.82
CA SER A 431 -4.55 -13.50 -16.90
C SER A 431 -5.83 -12.68 -17.12
N ASN A 432 -6.91 -13.36 -17.53
CA ASN A 432 -8.24 -12.76 -17.59
C ASN A 432 -8.93 -12.67 -16.22
N SER A 433 -8.29 -13.18 -15.16
CA SER A 433 -8.80 -13.15 -13.78
C SER A 433 -8.04 -12.18 -12.86
N GLU A 434 -7.03 -11.49 -13.35
CA GLU A 434 -6.38 -10.40 -12.62
C GLU A 434 -7.26 -9.13 -12.71
N ASP A 435 -7.23 -8.28 -11.70
CA ASP A 435 -7.84 -6.95 -11.71
C ASP A 435 -9.36 -6.90 -12.00
N LEU A 436 -10.10 -7.89 -11.51
CA LEU A 436 -11.57 -7.89 -11.62
C LEU A 436 -12.21 -7.05 -10.50
N PRO A 437 -13.37 -6.41 -10.78
CA PRO A 437 -14.17 -5.83 -9.70
C PRO A 437 -14.50 -6.90 -8.65
N GLY A 438 -14.03 -6.72 -7.43
CA GLY A 438 -14.29 -7.68 -6.35
C GLY A 438 -13.29 -8.84 -6.24
N PHE A 439 -12.29 -8.96 -7.12
CA PHE A 439 -11.24 -9.97 -7.02
C PHE A 439 -9.88 -9.36 -7.36
N SER A 440 -8.90 -9.55 -6.49
CA SER A 440 -7.50 -9.18 -6.73
C SER A 440 -6.68 -10.46 -6.98
N GLY A 441 -6.03 -10.51 -8.11
CA GLY A 441 -5.08 -11.57 -8.46
C GLY A 441 -3.63 -11.27 -8.05
N ALA A 442 -3.42 -10.24 -7.24
CA ALA A 442 -2.07 -9.82 -6.83
C ALA A 442 -1.32 -10.95 -6.11
N GLY A 443 -0.11 -11.27 -6.58
CA GLY A 443 0.75 -12.29 -5.97
C GLY A 443 0.26 -13.74 -6.09
N LEU A 444 -0.87 -14.00 -6.73
CA LEU A 444 -1.41 -15.35 -6.88
C LEU A 444 -0.71 -16.17 -7.97
N TYR A 445 -0.18 -15.50 -9.00
CA TYR A 445 0.44 -16.13 -10.15
C TYR A 445 1.95 -15.91 -10.16
N THR A 446 2.67 -16.86 -10.76
CA THR A 446 4.12 -16.88 -10.77
C THR A 446 4.69 -15.94 -11.82
N THR A 447 5.76 -15.24 -11.47
CA THR A 447 6.67 -14.56 -12.38
C THR A 447 8.01 -15.30 -12.34
N VAL A 448 8.60 -15.60 -13.49
CA VAL A 448 9.95 -16.16 -13.59
C VAL A 448 10.92 -15.02 -13.92
N PRO A 449 11.82 -14.65 -12.99
CA PRO A 449 12.69 -13.51 -13.18
C PRO A 449 13.91 -13.86 -14.00
N ASN A 450 14.36 -12.92 -14.81
CA ASN A 450 15.65 -12.89 -15.48
C ASN A 450 16.05 -14.21 -16.16
N VAL A 451 15.21 -14.66 -17.11
CA VAL A 451 15.51 -15.81 -17.98
C VAL A 451 16.48 -15.34 -19.06
N THR A 452 17.66 -15.98 -19.15
CA THR A 452 18.77 -15.58 -20.04
C THR A 452 19.15 -16.65 -21.06
N ARG A 453 18.48 -17.81 -21.03
CA ARG A 453 18.82 -18.96 -21.88
C ARG A 453 17.63 -19.36 -22.73
N THR A 454 17.90 -19.72 -23.99
CA THR A 454 16.91 -20.12 -24.98
C THR A 454 16.09 -21.36 -24.54
N ASP A 455 16.76 -22.37 -23.99
CA ASP A 455 16.12 -23.60 -23.49
C ASP A 455 15.23 -23.35 -22.24
N ALA A 456 15.50 -22.30 -21.50
CA ALA A 456 14.76 -21.96 -20.27
C ALA A 456 13.49 -21.12 -20.53
N ILE A 457 13.38 -20.41 -21.68
CA ILE A 457 12.25 -19.49 -21.88
C ILE A 457 10.92 -20.24 -22.05
N ALA A 458 10.90 -21.35 -22.79
CA ALA A 458 9.69 -22.15 -22.96
C ALA A 458 9.23 -22.77 -21.61
N LYS A 459 10.20 -23.25 -20.81
CA LYS A 459 9.93 -23.77 -19.46
C LYS A 459 9.40 -22.67 -18.55
N ALA A 460 9.93 -21.46 -18.62
CA ALA A 460 9.45 -20.32 -17.87
C ALA A 460 7.99 -19.97 -18.23
N VAL A 461 7.63 -20.00 -19.52
CA VAL A 461 6.26 -19.81 -20.00
C VAL A 461 5.34 -20.90 -19.44
N GLN A 462 5.75 -22.17 -19.49
CA GLN A 462 4.97 -23.28 -18.90
C GLN A 462 4.80 -23.12 -17.39
N THR A 463 5.83 -22.64 -16.68
CA THR A 463 5.76 -22.36 -15.25
C THR A 463 4.73 -21.27 -14.94
N VAL A 464 4.69 -20.21 -15.76
CA VAL A 464 3.65 -19.18 -15.62
C VAL A 464 2.26 -19.73 -15.91
N TRP A 465 2.10 -20.54 -16.96
CA TRP A 465 0.82 -21.21 -17.25
C TRP A 465 0.37 -22.13 -16.14
N ALA A 466 1.28 -22.93 -15.58
CA ALA A 466 1.00 -23.84 -14.47
C ALA A 466 0.55 -23.09 -13.21
N SER A 467 0.97 -21.84 -13.04
CA SER A 467 0.62 -21.04 -11.87
C SER A 467 -0.87 -20.71 -11.73
N VAL A 468 -1.66 -20.92 -12.78
CA VAL A 468 -3.14 -20.93 -12.70
C VAL A 468 -3.61 -21.91 -11.64
N TYR A 469 -2.88 -22.99 -11.44
CA TYR A 469 -3.17 -24.06 -10.47
C TYR A 469 -2.32 -23.95 -9.19
N ASN A 470 -1.74 -22.77 -8.89
CA ASN A 470 -1.21 -22.49 -7.57
C ASN A 470 -2.33 -22.65 -6.54
N PHE A 471 -2.01 -23.26 -5.40
CA PHE A 471 -3.00 -23.58 -4.38
C PHE A 471 -3.75 -22.32 -3.93
N GLU A 472 -3.02 -21.27 -3.63
CA GLU A 472 -3.57 -19.99 -3.17
C GLU A 472 -4.44 -19.32 -4.25
N ALA A 473 -4.04 -19.42 -5.52
CA ALA A 473 -4.83 -18.93 -6.65
C ALA A 473 -6.14 -19.73 -6.83
N TYR A 474 -6.07 -21.04 -6.68
CA TYR A 474 -7.24 -21.92 -6.73
C TYR A 474 -8.22 -21.59 -5.60
N GLU A 475 -7.73 -21.51 -4.35
CA GLU A 475 -8.53 -21.20 -3.17
C GLU A 475 -9.17 -19.80 -3.27
N ALA A 476 -8.40 -18.78 -3.67
CA ALA A 476 -8.92 -17.43 -3.81
C ALA A 476 -10.06 -17.35 -4.84
N ARG A 477 -9.91 -18.03 -5.98
CA ARG A 477 -10.97 -18.10 -7.00
C ARG A 477 -12.19 -18.88 -6.50
N THR A 478 -11.97 -19.99 -5.79
CA THR A 478 -13.05 -20.77 -5.18
C THR A 478 -13.84 -19.93 -4.18
N ALA A 479 -13.16 -19.21 -3.29
CA ALA A 479 -13.77 -18.31 -2.33
C ALA A 479 -14.54 -17.17 -3.00
N ALA A 480 -14.07 -16.69 -4.17
CA ALA A 480 -14.74 -15.65 -4.96
C ALA A 480 -15.88 -16.19 -5.86
N GLY A 481 -16.14 -17.50 -5.84
CA GLY A 481 -17.16 -18.11 -6.70
C GLY A 481 -16.81 -18.13 -8.19
N LEU A 482 -15.51 -17.94 -8.54
CA LEU A 482 -15.06 -17.96 -9.92
C LEU A 482 -14.83 -19.38 -10.43
N ARG A 483 -15.23 -19.63 -11.67
CA ARG A 483 -15.04 -20.93 -12.30
C ARG A 483 -13.57 -21.17 -12.64
N GLN A 484 -13.03 -22.30 -12.20
CA GLN A 484 -11.62 -22.68 -12.40
C GLN A 484 -11.28 -22.95 -13.89
N ASP A 485 -12.24 -23.46 -14.65
CA ASP A 485 -12.11 -23.79 -16.08
C ASP A 485 -12.27 -22.56 -17.01
N ALA A 486 -12.69 -21.42 -16.50
CA ALA A 486 -12.87 -20.20 -17.26
C ALA A 486 -11.64 -19.28 -17.22
N VAL A 487 -10.60 -19.64 -16.46
CA VAL A 487 -9.36 -18.88 -16.36
C VAL A 487 -8.45 -19.18 -17.52
N ALA A 488 -7.92 -18.13 -18.13
CA ALA A 488 -6.90 -18.22 -19.17
C ALA A 488 -5.69 -17.35 -18.80
N MET A 489 -4.51 -17.78 -19.25
CA MET A 489 -3.24 -17.15 -18.92
C MET A 489 -2.47 -16.75 -20.19
N ALA A 490 -2.51 -15.47 -20.56
CA ALA A 490 -1.53 -14.90 -21.45
C ALA A 490 -0.22 -14.64 -20.68
N VAL A 491 0.88 -14.56 -21.41
CA VAL A 491 2.20 -14.32 -20.79
C VAL A 491 2.83 -13.08 -21.40
N LEU A 492 3.32 -12.20 -20.53
CA LEU A 492 4.14 -11.07 -20.91
C LEU A 492 5.61 -11.46 -20.74
N VAL A 493 6.35 -11.49 -21.84
CA VAL A 493 7.81 -11.61 -21.86
C VAL A 493 8.37 -10.19 -21.97
N GLN A 494 9.10 -9.73 -20.97
CA GLN A 494 9.56 -8.34 -20.87
C GLN A 494 11.04 -8.28 -20.51
N LEU A 495 11.82 -7.41 -21.17
CA LEU A 495 13.23 -7.20 -20.83
C LEU A 495 13.41 -6.89 -19.35
N ALA A 496 14.40 -7.53 -18.76
CA ALA A 496 14.81 -7.24 -17.40
C ALA A 496 15.37 -5.81 -17.32
N ALA A 497 14.88 -5.04 -16.36
CA ALA A 497 15.46 -3.75 -16.03
C ALA A 497 16.52 -3.96 -14.93
N PRO A 498 17.79 -3.63 -15.16
CA PRO A 498 18.84 -3.71 -14.14
C PRO A 498 18.65 -2.57 -13.13
N SER A 499 17.73 -2.78 -12.19
CA SER A 499 17.21 -1.74 -11.33
C SER A 499 18.19 -1.37 -10.21
N ASP A 500 18.54 -0.09 -10.09
CA ASP A 500 19.25 0.47 -8.95
C ASP A 500 18.35 0.51 -7.71
N SER A 501 17.09 0.81 -7.96
CA SER A 501 16.01 0.78 -6.97
C SER A 501 14.67 0.51 -7.65
N SER A 502 13.72 0.07 -6.86
CA SER A 502 12.38 -0.23 -7.36
C SER A 502 11.35 -0.09 -6.25
N GLY A 503 10.10 -0.02 -6.64
CA GLY A 503 9.04 0.20 -5.68
C GLY A 503 7.65 0.09 -6.26
N VAL A 504 6.71 0.50 -5.42
CA VAL A 504 5.30 0.63 -5.77
C VAL A 504 4.85 2.05 -5.42
N MET A 505 3.99 2.65 -6.24
CA MET A 505 3.34 3.90 -5.91
C MET A 505 1.83 3.84 -6.17
N ILE A 506 1.07 4.54 -5.33
CA ILE A 506 -0.35 4.78 -5.53
C ILE A 506 -0.56 6.26 -5.79
N THR A 507 -1.33 6.59 -6.82
CA THR A 507 -1.60 7.98 -7.22
C THR A 507 -2.63 8.70 -6.36
N ARG A 508 -2.85 8.22 -5.14
CA ARG A 508 -3.70 8.81 -4.10
C ARG A 508 -3.23 8.39 -2.70
N ASP A 509 -3.85 8.96 -1.68
CA ASP A 509 -3.69 8.51 -0.31
C ASP A 509 -4.40 7.15 -0.12
N PRO A 510 -3.67 6.08 0.27
CA PRO A 510 -4.28 4.77 0.51
C PRO A 510 -5.02 4.67 1.85
N PHE A 511 -4.82 5.65 2.77
CA PHE A 511 -5.42 5.68 4.11
C PHE A 511 -6.64 6.58 4.21
N ASP A 512 -6.66 7.67 3.41
CA ASP A 512 -7.71 8.67 3.46
C ASP A 512 -8.16 9.08 2.04
N ALA A 513 -9.33 8.61 1.66
CA ALA A 513 -9.94 8.89 0.35
C ALA A 513 -10.20 10.39 0.11
N ALA A 514 -10.29 11.20 1.16
CA ALA A 514 -10.51 12.64 1.04
C ALA A 514 -9.24 13.40 0.60
N ARG A 515 -8.06 12.86 0.86
CA ARG A 515 -6.76 13.47 0.52
C ARG A 515 -6.34 13.13 -0.92
N ARG A 516 -6.91 13.85 -1.88
CA ARG A 516 -6.74 13.57 -3.32
C ARG A 516 -5.41 14.01 -3.94
N HIS A 517 -4.59 14.79 -3.23
CA HIS A 517 -3.29 15.32 -3.71
C HIS A 517 -2.09 14.60 -3.14
N ILE A 518 -2.31 13.42 -2.62
CA ILE A 518 -1.23 12.62 -2.09
C ILE A 518 -0.85 11.53 -3.08
N THR A 519 0.44 11.33 -3.26
CA THR A 519 1.01 10.13 -3.86
C THR A 519 1.74 9.36 -2.77
N TYR A 520 1.37 8.11 -2.58
CA TYR A 520 2.09 7.19 -1.69
C TYR A 520 3.16 6.46 -2.52
N ILE A 521 4.39 6.39 -1.99
CA ILE A 521 5.51 5.72 -2.65
C ILE A 521 6.22 4.81 -1.65
N SER A 522 6.47 3.58 -2.06
CA SER A 522 7.25 2.58 -1.33
C SER A 522 8.43 2.14 -2.18
N ALA A 523 9.63 2.02 -1.61
CA ALA A 523 10.86 1.73 -2.34
C ALA A 523 11.84 0.84 -1.59
N LYS A 524 12.64 0.09 -2.36
CA LYS A 524 13.80 -0.69 -1.91
C LYS A 524 14.92 -0.62 -2.94
N ARG A 525 16.16 -0.91 -2.52
CA ARG A 525 17.29 -1.10 -3.44
C ARG A 525 17.12 -2.36 -4.27
N GLY A 526 17.61 -2.31 -5.52
CA GLY A 526 17.63 -3.42 -6.46
C GLY A 526 16.26 -3.75 -7.05
N LEU A 527 16.05 -5.02 -7.37
CA LEU A 527 14.85 -5.52 -8.04
C LEU A 527 13.60 -5.49 -7.14
N GLY A 528 12.46 -5.13 -7.72
CA GLY A 528 11.18 -4.90 -7.04
C GLY A 528 10.52 -6.10 -6.36
N ILE A 529 11.04 -7.30 -6.55
CA ILE A 529 10.49 -8.54 -5.99
C ILE A 529 10.27 -8.41 -4.48
N ARG A 530 11.25 -7.87 -3.73
CA ARG A 530 11.16 -7.72 -2.28
C ARG A 530 10.18 -6.65 -1.80
N VAL A 531 9.86 -5.67 -2.62
CA VAL A 531 8.89 -4.61 -2.25
C VAL A 531 7.50 -5.20 -2.10
N VAL A 532 7.12 -6.05 -3.05
CA VAL A 532 5.79 -6.66 -3.11
C VAL A 532 5.65 -7.89 -2.20
N GLU A 533 6.75 -8.53 -1.82
CA GLU A 533 6.75 -9.61 -0.81
C GLU A 533 6.38 -9.12 0.59
N GLY A 534 6.75 -7.89 0.94
CA GLY A 534 6.39 -7.27 2.22
C GLY A 534 7.10 -7.81 3.47
N LYS A 535 8.08 -8.70 3.33
CA LYS A 535 8.77 -9.36 4.46
C LYS A 535 9.58 -8.42 5.34
N ARG A 536 10.18 -7.39 4.78
CA ARG A 536 10.94 -6.37 5.51
C ARG A 536 10.39 -5.00 5.18
N GLN A 537 10.53 -4.08 6.12
CA GLN A 537 10.05 -2.73 5.97
C GLN A 537 10.78 -2.02 4.81
N ALA A 538 10.01 -1.53 3.85
CA ALA A 538 10.49 -0.70 2.77
C ALA A 538 10.59 0.77 3.22
N GLU A 539 11.35 1.58 2.50
CA GLU A 539 11.23 3.03 2.61
C GLU A 539 9.88 3.46 2.07
N GLN A 540 9.12 4.25 2.87
CA GLN A 540 7.76 4.65 2.53
C GLN A 540 7.59 6.14 2.78
N VAL A 541 7.01 6.83 1.81
CA VAL A 541 6.73 8.26 1.91
C VAL A 541 5.34 8.60 1.38
N MET A 542 4.78 9.68 1.90
CA MET A 542 3.64 10.38 1.31
C MET A 542 4.13 11.70 0.74
N TYR A 543 3.78 11.97 -0.51
CA TYR A 543 4.13 13.21 -1.20
C TYR A 543 2.88 13.99 -1.54
N SER A 544 2.82 15.24 -1.08
CA SER A 544 1.76 16.16 -1.45
C SER A 544 2.09 16.84 -2.80
N THR A 545 1.31 16.53 -3.82
CA THR A 545 1.46 17.19 -5.14
C THR A 545 1.10 18.68 -5.10
N TRP A 546 0.40 19.10 -4.04
CA TRP A 546 0.00 20.50 -3.81
C TRP A 546 1.07 21.29 -3.04
N SER A 547 1.44 20.86 -1.83
CA SER A 547 2.41 21.55 -0.99
C SER A 547 3.86 21.24 -1.35
N LYS A 548 4.10 20.15 -2.11
CA LYS A 548 5.42 19.55 -2.40
C LYS A 548 6.11 18.96 -1.17
N ALA A 549 5.42 18.87 -0.06
CA ALA A 549 5.95 18.28 1.16
C ALA A 549 6.10 16.77 1.03
N VAL A 550 7.18 16.24 1.57
CA VAL A 550 7.47 14.81 1.71
C VAL A 550 7.36 14.44 3.19
N GLN A 551 6.47 13.51 3.50
CA GLN A 551 6.34 12.91 4.82
C GLN A 551 6.91 11.49 4.80
N VAL A 552 7.95 11.23 5.58
CA VAL A 552 8.54 9.90 5.72
C VAL A 552 7.71 9.09 6.71
N LEU A 553 7.21 7.94 6.27
CA LEU A 553 6.47 6.98 7.11
C LEU A 553 7.40 5.90 7.67
N SER A 554 8.36 5.45 6.87
CA SER A 554 9.37 4.50 7.30
C SER A 554 10.63 4.59 6.44
N ARG A 555 11.75 4.18 7.01
CA ARG A 555 13.01 4.00 6.28
C ARG A 555 13.31 2.53 6.09
N SER A 556 14.05 2.21 5.01
CA SER A 556 14.43 0.83 4.74
C SER A 556 15.45 0.32 5.77
N ALA A 557 15.16 -0.86 6.34
CA ALA A 557 16.08 -1.59 7.21
C ALA A 557 16.87 -2.68 6.46
N GLU A 558 16.78 -2.72 5.12
CA GLU A 558 17.42 -3.73 4.30
C GLU A 558 18.96 -3.58 4.31
N GLU A 559 19.67 -4.68 4.45
CA GLU A 559 21.14 -4.75 4.37
C GLU A 559 21.60 -5.33 3.04
N THR A 560 20.70 -5.99 2.34
CA THR A 560 20.94 -6.68 1.08
C THR A 560 19.90 -6.29 0.04
N GLN A 561 20.26 -6.44 -1.24
CA GLN A 561 19.37 -6.21 -2.39
C GLN A 561 19.39 -7.39 -3.34
N LEU A 562 18.33 -7.53 -4.15
CA LEU A 562 18.29 -8.50 -5.24
C LEU A 562 18.76 -7.84 -6.53
N VAL A 563 19.64 -8.52 -7.23
CA VAL A 563 20.09 -8.12 -8.57
C VAL A 563 19.92 -9.28 -9.55
N ALA A 564 19.79 -8.96 -10.84
CA ALA A 564 19.78 -9.98 -11.90
C ALA A 564 21.13 -10.69 -11.96
N SER A 565 21.13 -12.01 -12.07
CA SER A 565 22.35 -12.80 -12.27
C SER A 565 22.67 -12.92 -13.76
N ALA A 566 23.94 -12.81 -14.13
CA ALA A 566 24.37 -13.02 -15.52
C ALA A 566 24.04 -14.43 -16.05
N SER A 567 24.00 -15.43 -15.17
CA SER A 567 23.64 -16.81 -15.49
C SER A 567 22.13 -17.10 -15.51
N GLY A 568 21.32 -16.07 -15.32
CA GLY A 568 19.86 -16.20 -15.15
C GLY A 568 19.43 -16.22 -13.69
N GLY A 569 18.14 -15.94 -13.45
CA GLY A 569 17.59 -15.79 -12.11
C GLY A 569 18.07 -14.53 -11.40
N VAL A 570 17.91 -14.51 -10.09
CA VAL A 570 18.30 -13.39 -9.22
C VAL A 570 19.27 -13.86 -8.14
N ARG A 571 20.12 -12.96 -7.68
CA ARG A 571 21.03 -13.20 -6.55
C ARG A 571 20.95 -12.07 -5.53
N GLU A 572 21.21 -12.41 -4.31
CA GLU A 572 21.27 -11.46 -3.21
C GLU A 572 22.70 -10.91 -3.06
N VAL A 573 22.81 -9.60 -2.90
CA VAL A 573 24.09 -8.92 -2.67
C VAL A 573 23.95 -7.89 -1.55
N PRO A 574 25.02 -7.59 -0.79
CA PRO A 574 25.01 -6.49 0.18
C PRO A 574 24.69 -5.15 -0.47
N ILE A 575 24.00 -4.27 0.24
CA ILE A 575 23.83 -2.86 -0.16
C ILE A 575 25.12 -2.13 0.21
N THR A 576 25.76 -1.53 -0.78
CA THR A 576 26.91 -0.64 -0.60
C THR A 576 26.45 0.83 -0.68
N GLY A 577 26.90 1.68 0.26
CA GLY A 577 26.53 3.10 0.30
C GLY A 577 25.22 3.39 1.04
N SER A 578 24.50 4.43 0.61
CA SER A 578 23.27 4.87 1.25
C SER A 578 22.14 3.84 1.10
N ARG A 579 21.48 3.54 2.23
CA ARG A 579 20.25 2.74 2.24
C ARG A 579 19.03 3.54 1.81
N GLN A 580 19.10 4.87 1.86
CA GLN A 580 18.03 5.75 1.39
C GLN A 580 17.91 5.64 -0.13
N VAL A 581 16.70 5.41 -0.58
CA VAL A 581 16.33 5.31 -2.00
C VAL A 581 15.67 6.59 -2.48
N LEU A 582 14.73 7.09 -1.69
CA LEU A 582 13.82 8.17 -2.06
C LEU A 582 14.42 9.53 -1.70
N THR A 583 15.03 10.21 -2.69
CA THR A 583 15.35 11.64 -2.59
C THR A 583 14.15 12.48 -2.98
N ASP A 584 14.05 13.72 -2.50
CA ASP A 584 12.95 14.63 -2.82
C ASP A 584 12.78 14.81 -4.34
N ALA A 585 13.90 14.88 -5.09
CA ALA A 585 13.90 14.95 -6.55
C ALA A 585 13.31 13.71 -7.21
N LEU A 586 13.68 12.51 -6.74
CA LEU A 586 13.13 11.25 -7.24
C LEU A 586 11.65 11.13 -6.92
N ILE A 587 11.23 11.48 -5.69
CA ILE A 587 9.84 11.49 -5.25
C ILE A 587 8.98 12.37 -6.16
N ALA A 588 9.41 13.60 -6.41
CA ALA A 588 8.69 14.53 -7.28
C ALA A 588 8.59 14.01 -8.72
N ARG A 589 9.67 13.38 -9.24
CA ARG A 589 9.69 12.75 -10.58
C ARG A 589 8.73 11.56 -10.64
N LEU A 590 8.75 10.67 -9.66
CA LEU A 590 7.83 9.53 -9.57
C LEU A 590 6.37 9.99 -9.51
N ALA A 591 6.06 10.99 -8.70
CA ALA A 591 4.71 11.54 -8.61
C ALA A 591 4.22 12.13 -9.94
N LYS A 592 5.12 12.80 -10.70
CA LYS A 592 4.80 13.31 -12.04
C LYS A 592 4.53 12.17 -13.03
N VAL A 593 5.37 11.13 -13.02
CA VAL A 593 5.17 9.93 -13.86
C VAL A 593 3.87 9.21 -13.48
N GLY A 594 3.58 9.09 -12.19
CA GLY A 594 2.32 8.53 -11.68
C GLY A 594 1.09 9.28 -12.19
N ALA A 595 1.13 10.62 -12.17
CA ALA A 595 0.05 11.46 -12.70
C ALA A 595 -0.14 11.25 -14.22
N THR A 596 0.96 11.17 -14.99
CA THR A 596 0.90 10.87 -16.44
C THR A 596 0.32 9.48 -16.69
N THR A 597 0.77 8.47 -15.94
CA THR A 597 0.25 7.09 -16.02
C THR A 597 -1.24 7.04 -15.73
N LYS A 598 -1.71 7.74 -14.67
CA LYS A 598 -3.13 7.86 -14.34
C LYS A 598 -3.93 8.45 -15.51
N GLN A 599 -3.45 9.52 -16.14
CA GLN A 599 -4.13 10.15 -17.29
C GLN A 599 -4.17 9.21 -18.49
N ALA A 600 -3.06 8.56 -18.82
CA ALA A 600 -2.97 7.63 -19.95
C ALA A 600 -3.91 6.41 -19.81
N LEU A 601 -4.26 6.04 -18.59
CA LEU A 601 -5.16 4.92 -18.27
C LEU A 601 -6.56 5.38 -17.85
N GLY A 602 -7.03 6.52 -18.35
CA GLY A 602 -8.42 6.97 -18.21
C GLY A 602 -8.73 7.75 -16.93
N GLY A 603 -7.72 8.30 -16.24
CA GLY A 603 -7.89 9.19 -15.08
C GLY A 603 -8.23 8.49 -13.76
N VAL A 604 -8.29 7.16 -13.75
CA VAL A 604 -8.51 6.35 -12.54
C VAL A 604 -7.20 6.24 -11.74
N ASP A 605 -7.29 6.28 -10.41
CA ASP A 605 -6.11 6.11 -9.56
C ASP A 605 -5.44 4.77 -9.83
N GLN A 606 -4.10 4.79 -9.83
CA GLN A 606 -3.28 3.65 -10.24
C GLN A 606 -2.42 3.13 -9.07
N ASP A 607 -2.23 1.84 -9.06
CA ASP A 607 -1.19 1.08 -8.36
C ASP A 607 -0.13 0.72 -9.39
N ILE A 608 1.08 1.26 -9.22
CA ILE A 608 2.15 1.25 -10.24
C ILE A 608 3.40 0.61 -9.65
N GLU A 609 3.87 -0.48 -10.26
CA GLU A 609 5.21 -1.01 -10.02
C GLU A 609 6.22 -0.25 -10.89
N TRP A 610 7.26 0.27 -10.27
CA TRP A 610 8.27 1.07 -10.93
C TRP A 610 9.69 0.63 -10.55
N ALA A 611 10.65 0.99 -11.39
CA ALA A 611 12.08 0.89 -11.12
C ALA A 611 12.79 2.17 -11.55
N VAL A 612 14.02 2.35 -11.07
CA VAL A 612 14.96 3.36 -11.54
C VAL A 612 16.18 2.64 -12.11
N VAL A 613 16.58 3.04 -13.31
CA VAL A 613 17.78 2.57 -13.99
C VAL A 613 18.58 3.80 -14.40
N GLY A 614 19.68 4.08 -13.69
CA GLY A 614 20.37 5.37 -13.81
C GLY A 614 19.43 6.52 -13.42
N ASP A 615 19.18 7.42 -14.37
CA ASP A 615 18.26 8.57 -14.15
C ASP A 615 16.84 8.33 -14.68
N GLU A 616 16.55 7.17 -15.26
CA GLU A 616 15.24 6.90 -15.88
C GLU A 616 14.30 6.19 -14.92
N VAL A 617 13.03 6.63 -14.92
CA VAL A 617 11.93 5.91 -14.30
C VAL A 617 11.40 4.87 -15.28
N VAL A 618 11.31 3.63 -14.84
CA VAL A 618 10.85 2.49 -15.62
C VAL A 618 9.55 1.98 -15.01
N ILE A 619 8.47 1.96 -15.80
CA ILE A 619 7.19 1.40 -15.36
C ILE A 619 7.16 -0.09 -15.70
N LEU A 620 7.03 -0.91 -14.66
CA LEU A 620 7.03 -2.37 -14.77
C LEU A 620 5.62 -2.95 -14.83
N GLN A 621 4.65 -2.29 -14.18
CA GLN A 621 3.24 -2.67 -14.17
C GLN A 621 2.38 -1.49 -13.74
N SER A 622 1.14 -1.41 -14.23
CA SER A 622 0.12 -0.49 -13.73
C SER A 622 -1.25 -1.13 -13.78
N ARG A 623 -2.01 -0.95 -12.71
CA ARG A 623 -3.40 -1.40 -12.61
C ARG A 623 -4.24 -0.38 -11.85
N PRO A 624 -5.58 -0.36 -12.06
CA PRO A 624 -6.45 0.48 -11.27
C PRO A 624 -6.30 0.21 -9.77
N TYR A 625 -6.13 1.27 -8.99
CA TYR A 625 -6.19 1.17 -7.54
C TYR A 625 -7.64 1.05 -7.09
N VAL A 626 -7.99 -0.06 -6.48
CA VAL A 626 -9.34 -0.30 -5.98
C VAL A 626 -9.42 0.11 -4.51
N ASP A 627 -10.10 1.23 -4.25
CA ASP A 627 -10.46 1.62 -2.89
C ASP A 627 -11.75 0.92 -2.47
N ARG A 628 -11.65 0.03 -1.50
CA ARG A 628 -12.81 -0.67 -0.91
C ARG A 628 -13.15 -0.17 0.50
N SER A 629 -12.48 0.88 0.97
CA SER A 629 -12.84 1.56 2.22
C SER A 629 -14.03 2.52 2.05
N ALA A 630 -14.49 2.75 0.82
CA ALA A 630 -15.75 3.44 0.57
C ALA A 630 -16.93 2.47 0.84
N PRO A 631 -17.99 2.93 1.55
CA PRO A 631 -19.14 2.10 1.94
C PRO A 631 -19.91 1.51 0.77
#